data_89149d0986af74b3e2e095f9f7b13f40
#
_entry.id   89149d0986af74b3e2e095f9f7b13f40
#
_cell.length_a   1.000
_cell.length_b   1.000
_cell.length_c   1.000
_cell.angle_alpha   90.00
_cell.angle_beta   90.00
_cell.angle_gamma   90.00
#
_symmetry.space_group_name_H-M   'P 1'
#
loop_
_entity.id
_entity.type
_entity.pdbx_description
1 polymer ?
#
loop_
_entity_poly.entity_id
_entity_poly.type
_entity_poly.pdbx_seq_one_letter_code
_entity_poly.pdbx_strand_id
1 'polypeptide(L)'
;MHARNARAASGASAGRRRNITADSLSRHPFPAATIPHAVRLLLIANATAQQVTPWKVTIIESALSSAFDVDVVLTKRGGHATHLARGAAHEGVDLVVALGGDGTVNEVVNGLAGTDVPMAILPGGGVNVLARSLGVPNDPIEATAHLLRNRERPPRRIPLGRAEGRYFTFSCGVGLDGAIVQQVERRRALKRAGRSGYYAFTALRVFFARYGRRHPRVHVRWGPALEHRRDGLFLAIAQKTDPFTYLGPRPIRLCPQATLEGGLDLVAVDTLRVGFVLRFIASALGPGRHVRSRHVLYLHDEELIEVTCDEPLPVQADGEYVGDRDRVVLEVVPDALALLP
;
A
#
# COMPACT_ATOMS: atom_id res chain seq x y z
N MET A 1 39.63 -79.98 -18.72
CA MET A 1 40.72 -80.62 -17.94
C MET A 1 40.49 -80.23 -16.48
N HIS A 2 40.18 -81.26 -15.67
CA HIS A 2 40.27 -81.46 -14.20
C HIS A 2 39.56 -80.39 -13.32
N ALA A 3 38.39 -80.67 -12.74
CA ALA A 3 37.96 -81.72 -11.80
C ALA A 3 38.70 -81.73 -10.43
N ARG A 4 37.90 -81.45 -9.38
CA ARG A 4 37.74 -82.26 -8.13
C ARG A 4 37.50 -81.37 -6.92
N ASN A 5 36.31 -81.47 -6.33
CA ASN A 5 35.98 -82.31 -5.12
C ASN A 5 36.40 -81.62 -3.81
N ALA A 6 35.56 -81.28 -2.94
CA ALA A 6 34.49 -81.93 -2.17
C ALA A 6 34.85 -81.95 -0.67
N ARG A 7 33.84 -81.76 0.13
CA ARG A 7 33.47 -82.23 1.51
C ARG A 7 33.43 -81.18 2.58
N ALA A 8 32.25 -80.76 2.95
CA ALA A 8 31.43 -81.12 4.10
C ALA A 8 32.16 -81.26 5.45
N ALA A 9 31.80 -80.45 6.40
CA ALA A 9 31.77 -80.72 7.82
C ALA A 9 30.66 -79.92 8.53
N SER A 10 29.76 -80.68 9.11
CA SER A 10 28.67 -80.25 9.97
C SER A 10 29.18 -79.73 11.33
N GLY A 11 28.62 -78.70 11.80
CA GLY A 11 28.81 -78.23 13.18
C GLY A 11 27.52 -77.52 13.66
N ALA A 12 26.66 -78.27 14.30
CA ALA A 12 25.50 -77.79 15.01
C ALA A 12 25.93 -76.97 16.24
N SER A 13 25.60 -75.70 16.31
CA SER A 13 25.72 -74.86 17.53
C SER A 13 24.36 -74.36 17.88
N ALA A 14 23.89 -74.78 19.06
CA ALA A 14 22.63 -74.44 19.67
C ALA A 14 22.48 -72.95 19.89
N GLY A 15 21.57 -72.28 19.17
CA GLY A 15 21.21 -70.90 19.39
C GLY A 15 20.42 -70.73 20.69
N ARG A 16 21.02 -70.07 21.66
CA ARG A 16 20.31 -69.51 22.84
C ARG A 16 19.29 -68.56 22.39
N ARG A 17 18.01 -68.91 22.50
CA ARG A 17 16.91 -67.91 22.48
C ARG A 17 17.04 -67.02 23.70
N ARG A 18 17.42 -65.73 23.51
CA ARG A 18 17.26 -64.70 24.53
C ARG A 18 15.77 -64.34 24.57
N ASN A 19 15.12 -64.66 25.67
CA ASN A 19 13.84 -64.08 26.00
C ASN A 19 14.02 -62.58 26.19
N ILE A 20 13.50 -61.78 25.28
CA ILE A 20 13.34 -60.35 25.44
C ILE A 20 12.09 -60.14 26.31
N THR A 21 12.30 -59.90 27.58
CA THR A 21 11.24 -59.51 28.51
C THR A 21 10.74 -58.10 28.13
N ALA A 22 9.43 -57.89 28.20
CA ALA A 22 8.73 -56.65 27.81
C ALA A 22 9.07 -55.39 28.63
N ASP A 23 10.14 -55.46 29.45
CA ASP A 23 10.42 -54.41 30.44
C ASP A 23 11.62 -53.52 30.08
N SER A 24 12.13 -53.56 28.84
CA SER A 24 13.27 -52.75 28.39
C SER A 24 12.92 -51.69 27.36
N LEU A 25 11.59 -51.38 27.15
CA LEU A 25 11.17 -50.18 26.43
C LEU A 25 11.11 -49.00 27.44
N SER A 26 12.32 -48.56 27.86
CA SER A 26 12.46 -47.28 28.53
C SER A 26 11.86 -46.19 27.59
N ARG A 27 10.79 -45.60 28.07
CA ARG A 27 10.16 -44.44 27.49
C ARG A 27 11.20 -43.32 27.40
N HIS A 28 11.87 -43.18 26.26
CA HIS A 28 12.42 -41.90 25.87
C HIS A 28 11.21 -41.04 25.50
N PRO A 29 10.89 -39.97 26.23
CA PRO A 29 9.93 -39.03 25.74
C PRO A 29 10.53 -38.42 24.46
N PHE A 30 9.97 -38.76 23.30
CA PHE A 30 10.18 -37.94 22.13
C PHE A 30 9.86 -36.51 22.57
N PRO A 31 10.77 -35.52 22.40
CA PRO A 31 10.40 -34.13 22.63
C PRO A 31 9.15 -33.90 21.79
N ALA A 32 8.08 -33.43 22.41
CA ALA A 32 6.91 -33.01 21.68
C ALA A 32 7.42 -32.04 20.62
N ALA A 33 7.39 -32.44 19.37
CA ALA A 33 7.68 -31.57 18.27
C ALA A 33 6.66 -30.43 18.43
N THR A 34 7.12 -29.25 18.82
CA THR A 34 6.32 -28.05 18.77
C THR A 34 5.95 -27.91 17.32
N ILE A 35 4.69 -28.23 16.97
CA ILE A 35 4.18 -27.99 15.62
C ILE A 35 4.36 -26.49 15.42
N PRO A 36 5.19 -26.05 14.47
CA PRO A 36 5.36 -24.62 14.24
C PRO A 36 3.96 -24.06 13.99
N HIS A 37 3.57 -23.05 14.73
CA HIS A 37 2.25 -22.41 14.59
C HIS A 37 2.16 -21.97 13.13
N ALA A 38 1.18 -22.48 12.38
CA ALA A 38 0.99 -22.07 11.00
C ALA A 38 0.70 -20.57 11.01
N VAL A 39 1.42 -19.81 10.20
CA VAL A 39 1.25 -18.34 10.10
C VAL A 39 -0.18 -18.04 9.65
N ARG A 40 -0.96 -17.39 10.50
CA ARG A 40 -2.35 -17.02 10.22
C ARG A 40 -2.41 -15.79 9.33
N LEU A 41 -3.01 -15.93 8.17
CA LEU A 41 -3.13 -14.89 7.16
C LEU A 41 -4.59 -14.51 6.94
N LEU A 42 -4.90 -13.20 7.05
CA LEU A 42 -6.19 -12.66 6.65
C LEU A 42 -6.09 -12.00 5.26
N LEU A 43 -6.75 -12.59 4.26
CA LEU A 43 -6.90 -12.01 2.93
C LEU A 43 -8.16 -11.12 2.87
N ILE A 44 -7.99 -9.81 2.87
CA ILE A 44 -9.07 -8.83 2.71
C ILE A 44 -9.19 -8.51 1.22
N ALA A 45 -10.25 -9.00 0.56
CA ALA A 45 -10.44 -8.85 -0.87
C ALA A 45 -11.62 -7.92 -1.20
N ASN A 46 -11.40 -6.97 -2.12
CA ASN A 46 -12.44 -6.10 -2.63
C ASN A 46 -12.98 -6.63 -3.96
N ALA A 47 -14.10 -7.35 -3.90
CA ALA A 47 -14.74 -7.94 -5.09
C ALA A 47 -15.21 -6.92 -6.13
N THR A 48 -15.27 -5.62 -5.80
CA THR A 48 -15.64 -4.56 -6.76
C THR A 48 -14.43 -3.93 -7.45
N ALA A 49 -13.20 -4.32 -7.06
CA ALA A 49 -11.98 -3.83 -7.70
C ALA A 49 -11.83 -4.41 -9.13
N GLN A 50 -11.24 -3.63 -10.02
CA GLN A 50 -11.27 -3.89 -11.47
C GLN A 50 -10.67 -5.24 -11.88
N GLN A 51 -9.62 -5.69 -11.20
CA GLN A 51 -8.91 -6.94 -11.52
C GLN A 51 -9.26 -8.10 -10.58
N VAL A 52 -10.16 -7.89 -9.61
CA VAL A 52 -10.56 -8.91 -8.63
C VAL A 52 -11.83 -9.61 -9.12
N THR A 53 -11.71 -10.88 -9.48
CA THR A 53 -12.81 -11.75 -9.86
C THR A 53 -12.93 -12.92 -8.91
N PRO A 54 -14.09 -13.56 -8.72
CA PRO A 54 -14.24 -14.72 -7.85
C PRO A 54 -13.21 -15.82 -8.16
N TRP A 55 -12.99 -16.10 -9.43
CA TRP A 55 -11.99 -17.04 -9.93
C TRP A 55 -10.56 -16.70 -9.46
N LYS A 56 -10.14 -15.41 -9.60
CA LYS A 56 -8.81 -14.98 -9.13
C LYS A 56 -8.69 -15.11 -7.62
N VAL A 57 -9.73 -14.79 -6.87
CA VAL A 57 -9.73 -14.93 -5.40
C VAL A 57 -9.49 -16.40 -5.02
N THR A 58 -10.20 -17.36 -5.65
CA THR A 58 -10.00 -18.78 -5.38
C THR A 58 -8.58 -19.27 -5.70
N ILE A 59 -8.00 -18.81 -6.82
CA ILE A 59 -6.61 -19.19 -7.17
C ILE A 59 -5.63 -18.61 -6.16
N ILE A 60 -5.79 -17.34 -5.78
CA ILE A 60 -4.92 -16.66 -4.82
C ILE A 60 -5.02 -17.34 -3.45
N GLU A 61 -6.23 -17.62 -2.98
CA GLU A 61 -6.49 -18.35 -1.75
C GLU A 61 -5.80 -19.72 -1.76
N SER A 62 -6.00 -20.51 -2.82
CA SER A 62 -5.37 -21.83 -2.96
C SER A 62 -3.83 -21.74 -2.98
N ALA A 63 -3.27 -20.73 -3.66
CA ALA A 63 -1.83 -20.54 -3.68
C ALA A 63 -1.27 -20.13 -2.31
N LEU A 64 -1.93 -19.20 -1.60
CA LEU A 64 -1.53 -18.76 -0.27
C LEU A 64 -1.66 -19.88 0.78
N SER A 65 -2.70 -20.72 0.68
CA SER A 65 -2.92 -21.87 1.57
C SER A 65 -1.83 -22.94 1.48
N SER A 66 -0.98 -22.88 0.47
CA SER A 66 0.21 -23.76 0.41
C SER A 66 1.30 -23.41 1.44
N ALA A 67 1.23 -22.19 2.03
CA ALA A 67 2.27 -21.67 2.92
C ALA A 67 1.71 -21.06 4.22
N PHE A 68 0.41 -20.75 4.27
CA PHE A 68 -0.25 -20.02 5.35
C PHE A 68 -1.57 -20.70 5.72
N ASP A 69 -2.03 -20.42 6.95
CA ASP A 69 -3.43 -20.67 7.36
C ASP A 69 -4.26 -19.45 6.95
N VAL A 70 -5.12 -19.59 5.93
CA VAL A 70 -5.71 -18.45 5.20
C VAL A 70 -7.19 -18.31 5.51
N ASP A 71 -7.56 -17.16 6.07
CA ASP A 71 -8.93 -16.68 6.15
C ASP A 71 -9.20 -15.65 5.03
N VAL A 72 -10.28 -15.79 4.27
CA VAL A 72 -10.66 -14.86 3.20
C VAL A 72 -11.92 -14.10 3.55
N VAL A 73 -11.85 -12.75 3.52
CA VAL A 73 -13.01 -11.90 3.77
C VAL A 73 -13.20 -10.88 2.65
N LEU A 74 -14.40 -10.89 2.05
CA LEU A 74 -14.77 -9.91 1.03
C LEU A 74 -15.28 -8.62 1.68
N THR A 75 -14.79 -7.47 1.19
CA THR A 75 -15.32 -6.18 1.65
C THR A 75 -16.74 -5.94 1.15
N LYS A 76 -17.58 -5.33 1.97
CA LYS A 76 -19.00 -5.08 1.68
C LYS A 76 -19.29 -3.63 1.32
N ARG A 77 -18.49 -2.69 1.85
CA ARG A 77 -18.68 -1.23 1.71
C ARG A 77 -17.39 -0.49 2.04
N GLY A 78 -17.33 0.81 1.76
CA GLY A 78 -16.22 1.66 2.20
C GLY A 78 -16.06 1.63 3.72
N GLY A 79 -14.82 1.65 4.19
CA GLY A 79 -14.44 1.53 5.61
C GLY A 79 -14.46 0.09 6.16
N HIS A 80 -14.96 -0.89 5.40
CA HIS A 80 -15.01 -2.27 5.89
C HIS A 80 -13.62 -2.90 6.00
N ALA A 81 -12.71 -2.62 5.06
CA ALA A 81 -11.35 -3.13 5.13
C ALA A 81 -10.57 -2.57 6.33
N THR A 82 -10.80 -1.31 6.72
CA THR A 82 -10.23 -0.71 7.94
C THR A 82 -10.70 -1.47 9.20
N HIS A 83 -11.99 -1.78 9.25
CA HIS A 83 -12.55 -2.51 10.41
C HIS A 83 -11.98 -3.93 10.51
N LEU A 84 -11.91 -4.64 9.39
CA LEU A 84 -11.34 -6.00 9.32
C LEU A 84 -9.86 -6.02 9.71
N ALA A 85 -9.07 -5.09 9.15
CA ALA A 85 -7.64 -5.00 9.45
C ALA A 85 -7.38 -4.68 10.93
N ARG A 86 -8.18 -3.78 11.53
CA ARG A 86 -8.10 -3.48 12.95
C ARG A 86 -8.50 -4.67 13.82
N GLY A 87 -9.52 -5.42 13.43
CA GLY A 87 -9.92 -6.66 14.08
C GLY A 87 -8.81 -7.70 14.06
N ALA A 88 -8.19 -7.90 12.89
CA ALA A 88 -7.07 -8.83 12.70
C ALA A 88 -5.91 -8.56 13.67
N ALA A 89 -5.58 -7.27 13.89
CA ALA A 89 -4.52 -6.89 14.83
C ALA A 89 -4.83 -7.26 16.29
N HIS A 90 -6.11 -7.31 16.66
CA HIS A 90 -6.54 -7.73 18.00
C HIS A 90 -6.71 -9.25 18.13
N GLU A 91 -6.99 -9.96 17.05
CA GLU A 91 -7.27 -11.40 17.03
C GLU A 91 -6.02 -12.27 16.84
N GLY A 92 -4.82 -11.66 16.80
CA GLY A 92 -3.55 -12.37 16.68
C GLY A 92 -3.34 -12.97 15.28
N VAL A 93 -3.76 -12.25 14.25
CA VAL A 93 -3.40 -12.55 12.84
C VAL A 93 -1.95 -12.14 12.62
N ASP A 94 -1.17 -13.02 11.99
CA ASP A 94 0.27 -12.78 11.77
C ASP A 94 0.57 -11.96 10.50
N LEU A 95 -0.34 -11.96 9.51
CA LEU A 95 -0.20 -11.26 8.24
C LEU A 95 -1.56 -10.85 7.68
N VAL A 96 -1.72 -9.60 7.29
CA VAL A 96 -2.89 -9.14 6.53
C VAL A 96 -2.49 -8.89 5.08
N VAL A 97 -3.25 -9.46 4.15
CA VAL A 97 -3.06 -9.26 2.72
C VAL A 97 -4.21 -8.45 2.14
N ALA A 98 -3.90 -7.31 1.54
CA ALA A 98 -4.88 -6.44 0.89
C ALA A 98 -4.98 -6.76 -0.60
N LEU A 99 -6.07 -7.37 -1.05
CA LEU A 99 -6.37 -7.61 -2.47
C LEU A 99 -7.39 -6.58 -2.97
N GLY A 100 -6.89 -5.54 -3.65
CA GLY A 100 -7.75 -4.47 -4.14
C GLY A 100 -6.99 -3.31 -4.78
N GLY A 101 -7.66 -2.20 -5.02
CA GLY A 101 -7.04 -0.95 -5.49
C GLY A 101 -6.54 -0.07 -4.34
N ASP A 102 -6.00 1.11 -4.69
CA ASP A 102 -5.40 2.06 -3.75
C ASP A 102 -6.31 2.39 -2.55
N GLY A 103 -7.63 2.56 -2.76
CA GLY A 103 -8.57 2.81 -1.65
C GLY A 103 -8.67 1.64 -0.68
N THR A 104 -8.70 0.38 -1.18
CA THR A 104 -8.71 -0.80 -0.29
C THR A 104 -7.41 -0.93 0.48
N VAL A 105 -6.28 -0.67 -0.18
CA VAL A 105 -4.95 -0.65 0.45
C VAL A 105 -4.89 0.43 1.54
N ASN A 106 -5.35 1.65 1.24
CA ASN A 106 -5.41 2.75 2.23
C ASN A 106 -6.31 2.40 3.42
N GLU A 107 -7.46 1.76 3.19
CA GLU A 107 -8.32 1.28 4.29
C GLU A 107 -7.59 0.28 5.20
N VAL A 108 -6.86 -0.71 4.63
CA VAL A 108 -6.08 -1.68 5.41
C VAL A 108 -4.95 -0.99 6.17
N VAL A 109 -4.24 -0.06 5.52
CA VAL A 109 -3.21 0.78 6.16
C VAL A 109 -3.77 1.50 7.39
N ASN A 110 -4.94 2.15 7.25
CA ASN A 110 -5.58 2.85 8.37
C ASN A 110 -6.13 1.91 9.47
N GLY A 111 -6.23 0.63 9.20
CA GLY A 111 -6.55 -0.39 10.20
C GLY A 111 -5.34 -0.91 10.95
N LEU A 112 -4.19 -0.99 10.29
CA LEU A 112 -2.95 -1.57 10.83
C LEU A 112 -1.92 -0.56 11.32
N ALA A 113 -2.04 0.72 10.93
CA ALA A 113 -1.07 1.74 11.32
C ALA A 113 -0.91 1.79 12.85
N GLY A 114 0.35 1.76 13.30
CA GLY A 114 0.70 1.72 14.72
C GLY A 114 0.63 0.33 15.36
N THR A 115 0.35 -0.73 14.60
CA THR A 115 0.41 -2.12 15.06
C THR A 115 1.67 -2.82 14.57
N ASP A 116 1.95 -4.01 15.12
CA ASP A 116 3.06 -4.84 14.67
C ASP A 116 2.68 -5.84 13.59
N VAL A 117 1.40 -5.95 13.25
CA VAL A 117 0.92 -6.88 12.22
C VAL A 117 1.35 -6.37 10.83
N PRO A 118 2.18 -7.13 10.11
CA PRO A 118 2.60 -6.76 8.77
C PRO A 118 1.47 -6.88 7.77
N MET A 119 1.55 -6.07 6.70
CA MET A 119 0.68 -6.26 5.55
C MET A 119 1.46 -6.54 4.27
N ALA A 120 0.80 -7.22 3.33
CA ALA A 120 1.23 -7.36 1.95
C ALA A 120 0.13 -6.84 1.01
N ILE A 121 0.52 -6.50 -0.23
CA ILE A 121 -0.39 -5.90 -1.21
C ILE A 121 -0.49 -6.79 -2.44
N LEU A 122 -1.71 -7.16 -2.82
CA LEU A 122 -2.03 -7.77 -4.10
C LEU A 122 -2.86 -6.76 -4.92
N PRO A 123 -2.25 -6.11 -5.93
CA PRO A 123 -2.87 -5.01 -6.64
C PRO A 123 -4.05 -5.48 -7.49
N GLY A 124 -5.25 -5.01 -7.17
CA GLY A 124 -6.49 -5.35 -7.87
C GLY A 124 -7.16 -4.17 -8.57
N GLY A 125 -6.62 -2.98 -8.44
CA GLY A 125 -7.14 -1.74 -9.03
C GLY A 125 -6.54 -1.42 -10.40
N GLY A 126 -6.87 -0.21 -10.90
CA GLY A 126 -6.36 0.27 -12.19
C GLY A 126 -5.02 0.99 -12.12
N VAL A 127 -4.68 1.64 -11.01
CA VAL A 127 -3.45 2.46 -10.87
C VAL A 127 -2.45 1.81 -9.92
N ASN A 128 -2.86 1.44 -8.70
CA ASN A 128 -2.10 0.73 -7.69
C ASN A 128 -0.77 1.43 -7.37
N VAL A 129 -0.86 2.71 -6.95
CA VAL A 129 0.30 3.60 -6.77
C VAL A 129 1.30 3.01 -5.78
N LEU A 130 0.84 2.68 -4.55
CA LEU A 130 1.73 2.16 -3.51
C LEU A 130 2.37 0.83 -3.91
N ALA A 131 1.58 -0.12 -4.45
CA ALA A 131 2.11 -1.42 -4.88
C ALA A 131 3.21 -1.27 -5.93
N ARG A 132 2.99 -0.40 -6.92
CA ARG A 132 3.98 -0.11 -7.98
C ARG A 132 5.22 0.61 -7.44
N SER A 133 5.07 1.53 -6.49
CA SER A 133 6.20 2.20 -5.82
C SER A 133 7.05 1.22 -5.01
N LEU A 134 6.44 0.14 -4.50
CA LEU A 134 7.12 -0.95 -3.81
C LEU A 134 7.74 -1.99 -4.77
N GLY A 135 7.53 -1.87 -6.08
CA GLY A 135 7.99 -2.85 -7.07
C GLY A 135 7.18 -4.15 -7.10
N VAL A 136 6.00 -4.17 -6.49
CA VAL A 136 5.08 -5.32 -6.53
C VAL A 136 4.51 -5.46 -7.95
N PRO A 137 4.50 -6.67 -8.54
CA PRO A 137 3.89 -6.93 -9.85
C PRO A 137 2.43 -6.45 -9.91
N ASN A 138 2.03 -5.81 -11.01
CA ASN A 138 0.70 -5.17 -11.11
C ASN A 138 -0.45 -6.13 -11.49
N ASP A 139 -0.19 -7.42 -11.63
CA ASP A 139 -1.21 -8.48 -11.70
C ASP A 139 -1.30 -9.19 -10.35
N PRO A 140 -2.50 -9.42 -9.79
CA PRO A 140 -2.64 -10.00 -8.45
C PRO A 140 -2.13 -11.44 -8.35
N ILE A 141 -2.11 -12.23 -9.42
CA ILE A 141 -1.58 -13.60 -9.42
C ILE A 141 -0.04 -13.55 -9.39
N GLU A 142 0.58 -12.70 -10.21
CA GLU A 142 2.03 -12.49 -10.19
C GLU A 142 2.50 -11.93 -8.85
N ALA A 143 1.71 -10.99 -8.26
CA ALA A 143 1.96 -10.46 -6.93
C ALA A 143 1.86 -11.53 -5.85
N THR A 144 0.95 -12.49 -5.96
CA THR A 144 0.85 -13.63 -5.05
C THR A 144 2.11 -14.50 -5.13
N ALA A 145 2.59 -14.81 -6.33
CA ALA A 145 3.83 -15.54 -6.51
C ALA A 145 5.05 -14.76 -5.97
N HIS A 146 5.03 -13.41 -6.10
CA HIS A 146 6.05 -12.54 -5.51
C HIS A 146 6.04 -12.62 -3.97
N LEU A 147 4.87 -12.51 -3.35
CA LEU A 147 4.69 -12.64 -1.90
C LEU A 147 5.21 -14.00 -1.39
N LEU A 148 4.82 -15.11 -2.03
CA LEU A 148 5.25 -16.45 -1.65
C LEU A 148 6.77 -16.63 -1.73
N ARG A 149 7.43 -16.05 -2.73
CA ARG A 149 8.90 -16.08 -2.83
C ARG A 149 9.61 -15.27 -1.75
N ASN A 150 8.97 -14.21 -1.26
CA ASN A 150 9.55 -13.28 -0.29
C ASN A 150 9.03 -13.49 1.15
N ARG A 151 8.17 -14.48 1.40
CA ARG A 151 7.47 -14.69 2.68
C ARG A 151 8.37 -14.83 3.91
N GLU A 152 9.62 -15.27 3.71
CA GLU A 152 10.60 -15.47 4.78
C GLU A 152 11.45 -14.20 5.05
N ARG A 153 11.27 -13.16 4.23
CA ARG A 153 11.94 -11.88 4.48
C ARG A 153 11.30 -11.18 5.68
N PRO A 154 12.09 -10.56 6.53
CA PRO A 154 11.52 -9.79 7.64
C PRO A 154 10.70 -8.62 7.09
N PRO A 155 9.53 -8.31 7.71
CA PRO A 155 8.80 -7.10 7.39
C PRO A 155 9.65 -5.87 7.70
N ARG A 156 9.51 -4.83 6.86
CA ARG A 156 10.12 -3.53 7.12
C ARG A 156 9.08 -2.54 7.60
N ARG A 157 9.44 -1.69 8.54
CA ARG A 157 8.58 -0.58 8.94
C ARG A 157 8.84 0.64 8.06
N ILE A 158 7.75 1.28 7.68
CA ILE A 158 7.79 2.49 6.87
C ILE A 158 7.06 3.63 7.58
N PRO A 159 7.52 4.88 7.40
CA PRO A 159 6.78 6.04 7.83
C PRO A 159 5.58 6.29 6.93
N LEU A 160 4.49 6.82 7.50
CA LEU A 160 3.29 7.24 6.77
C LEU A 160 3.06 8.74 6.91
N GLY A 161 2.41 9.34 5.92
CA GLY A 161 1.82 10.65 6.09
C GLY A 161 0.51 10.57 6.87
N ARG A 162 0.22 11.57 7.70
CA ARG A 162 -1.05 11.68 8.43
C ARG A 162 -1.65 13.07 8.23
N ALA A 163 -2.94 13.11 7.93
CA ALA A 163 -3.74 14.32 7.81
C ALA A 163 -5.02 14.15 8.63
N GLU A 164 -5.27 15.02 9.61
CA GLU A 164 -6.49 15.00 10.44
C GLU A 164 -6.80 13.60 11.02
N GLY A 165 -5.78 12.89 11.50
CA GLY A 165 -5.90 11.54 12.06
C GLY A 165 -6.03 10.41 11.04
N ARG A 166 -6.09 10.71 9.74
CA ARG A 166 -6.11 9.73 8.65
C ARG A 166 -4.74 9.56 8.04
N TYR A 167 -4.28 8.33 7.92
CA TYR A 167 -3.03 8.00 7.23
C TYR A 167 -3.20 8.00 5.72
N PHE A 168 -2.18 8.49 5.02
CA PHE A 168 -2.05 8.39 3.58
C PHE A 168 -0.67 7.83 3.19
N THR A 169 -0.64 7.10 2.09
CA THR A 169 0.53 6.35 1.65
C THR A 169 1.29 7.01 0.52
N PHE A 170 0.61 7.80 -0.32
CA PHE A 170 1.25 8.47 -1.45
C PHE A 170 0.90 9.95 -1.60
N SER A 171 -0.33 10.42 -1.31
CA SER A 171 -0.61 11.85 -1.44
C SER A 171 -1.74 12.37 -0.57
N CYS A 172 -1.62 13.63 -0.15
CA CYS A 172 -2.71 14.44 0.40
C CYS A 172 -2.75 15.78 -0.30
N GLY A 173 -3.90 16.16 -0.87
CA GLY A 173 -4.06 17.38 -1.64
C GLY A 173 -5.18 18.28 -1.11
N VAL A 174 -4.92 19.60 -1.13
CA VAL A 174 -5.84 20.65 -0.69
C VAL A 174 -6.13 21.60 -1.85
N GLY A 175 -7.39 21.96 -2.04
CA GLY A 175 -7.84 22.91 -3.06
C GLY A 175 -8.20 22.22 -4.38
N LEU A 176 -7.57 22.60 -5.49
CA LEU A 176 -7.94 22.11 -6.84
C LEU A 176 -7.91 20.58 -6.93
N ASP A 177 -6.92 19.94 -6.35
CA ASP A 177 -6.76 18.48 -6.36
C ASP A 177 -7.92 17.79 -5.61
N GLY A 178 -8.25 18.26 -4.40
CA GLY A 178 -9.41 17.78 -3.64
C GLY A 178 -10.73 18.00 -4.39
N ALA A 179 -10.88 19.11 -5.09
CA ALA A 179 -12.08 19.41 -5.89
C ALA A 179 -12.26 18.46 -7.08
N ILE A 180 -11.16 18.02 -7.69
CA ILE A 180 -11.19 17.02 -8.76
C ILE A 180 -11.67 15.68 -8.21
N VAL A 181 -11.10 15.22 -7.09
CA VAL A 181 -11.46 13.96 -6.44
C VAL A 181 -12.93 13.99 -6.00
N GLN A 182 -13.38 15.06 -5.33
CA GLN A 182 -14.77 15.23 -4.92
C GLN A 182 -15.74 15.12 -6.12
N GLN A 183 -15.43 15.74 -7.25
CA GLN A 183 -16.27 15.68 -8.44
C GLN A 183 -16.32 14.29 -9.08
N VAL A 184 -15.21 13.55 -9.04
CA VAL A 184 -15.14 12.18 -9.53
C VAL A 184 -15.96 11.24 -8.65
N GLU A 185 -15.88 11.40 -7.31
CA GLU A 185 -16.65 10.59 -6.38
C GLU A 185 -18.16 10.79 -6.47
N ARG A 186 -18.61 12.03 -6.66
CA ARG A 186 -20.04 12.34 -6.88
C ARG A 186 -20.64 11.59 -8.07
N ARG A 187 -19.81 11.13 -9.02
CA ARG A 187 -20.22 10.37 -10.21
C ARG A 187 -19.74 8.92 -10.18
N ARG A 188 -19.97 8.22 -9.05
CA ARG A 188 -19.51 6.83 -8.80
C ARG A 188 -19.83 5.84 -9.94
N ALA A 189 -20.92 6.02 -10.68
CA ALA A 189 -21.25 5.17 -11.83
C ALA A 189 -20.21 5.27 -12.97
N LEU A 190 -19.60 6.44 -13.16
CA LEU A 190 -18.54 6.68 -14.16
C LEU A 190 -17.14 6.26 -13.65
N LYS A 191 -16.92 6.21 -12.33
CA LYS A 191 -15.71 5.65 -11.72
C LYS A 191 -15.54 4.16 -12.07
N ARG A 192 -16.63 3.40 -12.15
CA ARG A 192 -16.63 1.99 -12.56
C ARG A 192 -16.27 1.77 -14.03
N ALA A 193 -16.49 2.76 -14.89
CA ALA A 193 -16.10 2.70 -16.31
C ALA A 193 -14.57 2.86 -16.53
N GLY A 194 -13.80 3.13 -15.47
CA GLY A 194 -12.37 2.80 -15.32
C GLY A 194 -11.39 3.40 -16.32
N ARG A 195 -11.71 4.51 -16.99
CA ARG A 195 -10.77 5.09 -17.95
C ARG A 195 -10.04 6.28 -17.34
N SER A 196 -8.69 6.18 -17.28
CA SER A 196 -7.78 7.27 -16.87
C SER A 196 -8.08 8.61 -17.57
N GLY A 197 -8.64 8.57 -18.79
CA GLY A 197 -9.13 9.74 -19.51
C GLY A 197 -10.26 10.49 -18.82
N TYR A 198 -11.09 9.83 -17.99
CA TYR A 198 -12.17 10.51 -17.26
C TYR A 198 -11.64 11.40 -16.14
N TYR A 199 -10.59 10.97 -15.43
CA TYR A 199 -9.92 11.81 -14.44
C TYR A 199 -9.28 13.04 -15.08
N ALA A 200 -8.56 12.87 -16.20
CA ALA A 200 -7.95 13.97 -16.93
C ALA A 200 -9.02 14.95 -17.47
N PHE A 201 -10.12 14.45 -18.01
CA PHE A 201 -11.24 15.29 -18.48
C PHE A 201 -11.91 16.02 -17.32
N THR A 202 -12.13 15.34 -16.18
CA THR A 202 -12.72 15.95 -14.98
C THR A 202 -11.79 17.02 -14.40
N ALA A 203 -10.48 16.74 -14.33
CA ALA A 203 -9.48 17.69 -13.90
C ALA A 203 -9.51 18.96 -14.76
N LEU A 204 -9.52 18.80 -16.10
CA LEU A 204 -9.60 19.91 -17.03
C LEU A 204 -10.90 20.69 -16.87
N ARG A 205 -12.03 20.02 -16.72
CA ARG A 205 -13.33 20.65 -16.51
C ARG A 205 -13.42 21.42 -15.19
N VAL A 206 -12.94 20.86 -14.08
CA VAL A 206 -12.90 21.53 -12.77
C VAL A 206 -12.00 22.74 -12.85
N PHE A 207 -10.82 22.59 -13.46
CA PHE A 207 -9.87 23.67 -13.68
C PHE A 207 -10.49 24.84 -14.47
N PHE A 208 -11.17 24.57 -15.59
CA PHE A 208 -11.72 25.64 -16.43
C PHE A 208 -13.05 26.21 -15.96
N ALA A 209 -13.93 25.39 -15.38
CA ALA A 209 -15.32 25.78 -15.14
C ALA A 209 -15.66 26.20 -13.71
N ARG A 210 -14.93 25.70 -12.70
CA ARG A 210 -15.34 25.86 -11.30
C ARG A 210 -14.28 26.44 -10.37
N TYR A 211 -13.00 26.34 -10.70
CA TYR A 211 -11.96 26.82 -9.80
C TYR A 211 -11.69 28.32 -10.04
N GLY A 212 -11.89 29.11 -8.99
CA GLY A 212 -11.68 30.57 -9.04
C GLY A 212 -10.21 30.93 -9.23
N ARG A 213 -9.77 31.06 -10.49
CA ARG A 213 -8.37 31.32 -10.87
C ARG A 213 -7.84 32.71 -10.49
N ARG A 214 -8.72 33.60 -9.95
CA ARG A 214 -8.36 35.00 -9.64
C ARG A 214 -7.98 35.20 -8.18
N HIS A 215 -8.37 34.29 -7.29
CA HIS A 215 -8.19 34.47 -5.84
C HIS A 215 -7.48 33.21 -5.27
N PRO A 216 -6.17 33.27 -5.07
CA PRO A 216 -5.44 32.26 -4.34
C PRO A 216 -5.87 32.29 -2.87
N ARG A 217 -6.13 31.12 -2.28
CA ARG A 217 -6.77 30.96 -0.97
C ARG A 217 -6.04 30.01 -0.06
N VAL A 218 -4.90 29.51 -0.51
CA VAL A 218 -4.12 28.50 0.22
C VAL A 218 -2.85 29.15 0.73
N HIS A 219 -2.52 28.87 1.98
CA HIS A 219 -1.31 29.28 2.65
C HIS A 219 -0.62 28.05 3.23
N VAL A 220 0.69 27.99 3.14
CA VAL A 220 1.50 26.86 3.62
C VAL A 220 2.49 27.38 4.65
N ARG A 221 2.55 26.69 5.80
CA ARG A 221 3.60 26.85 6.81
C ARG A 221 4.34 25.54 6.97
N TRP A 222 5.64 25.60 7.21
CA TRP A 222 6.48 24.40 7.35
C TRP A 222 7.68 24.67 8.24
N GLY A 223 8.47 23.63 8.49
CA GLY A 223 9.56 23.62 9.42
C GLY A 223 9.14 23.10 10.80
N PRO A 224 10.09 22.73 11.68
CA PRO A 224 9.81 22.09 12.97
C PRO A 224 8.88 22.91 13.89
N ALA A 225 8.93 24.22 13.82
CA ALA A 225 8.05 25.13 14.56
C ALA A 225 7.06 25.89 13.67
N LEU A 226 6.88 25.47 12.41
CA LEU A 226 6.07 26.14 11.40
C LEU A 226 6.47 27.62 11.18
N GLU A 227 7.76 27.89 11.28
CA GLU A 227 8.35 29.24 11.21
C GLU A 227 8.41 29.79 9.78
N HIS A 228 8.44 28.92 8.78
CA HIS A 228 8.39 29.33 7.38
C HIS A 228 6.97 29.45 6.89
N ARG A 229 6.72 30.41 5.97
CA ARG A 229 5.38 30.67 5.42
C ARG A 229 5.41 31.09 3.97
N ARG A 230 4.45 30.60 3.19
CA ARG A 230 4.14 31.07 1.85
C ARG A 230 2.64 31.26 1.70
N ASP A 231 2.23 32.43 1.29
CA ASP A 231 0.83 32.80 1.06
C ASP A 231 0.50 32.86 -0.43
N GLY A 232 -0.79 32.93 -0.73
CA GLY A 232 -1.27 33.22 -2.07
C GLY A 232 -1.12 32.03 -3.03
N LEU A 233 -1.37 30.82 -2.58
CA LEU A 233 -1.31 29.62 -3.39
C LEU A 233 -2.71 29.17 -3.83
N PHE A 234 -2.81 28.44 -4.93
CA PHE A 234 -4.06 27.93 -5.46
C PHE A 234 -4.33 26.47 -5.09
N LEU A 235 -3.29 25.72 -4.82
CA LEU A 235 -3.35 24.32 -4.37
C LEU A 235 -2.07 23.98 -3.61
N ALA A 236 -2.18 22.96 -2.77
CA ALA A 236 -1.04 22.31 -2.14
C ALA A 236 -1.25 20.80 -2.20
N ILE A 237 -0.22 20.05 -2.64
CA ILE A 237 -0.23 18.60 -2.70
C ILE A 237 1.03 18.09 -1.99
N ALA A 238 0.83 17.39 -0.89
CA ALA A 238 1.88 16.67 -0.20
C ALA A 238 1.98 15.24 -0.72
N GLN A 239 3.19 14.71 -0.80
CA GLN A 239 3.46 13.35 -1.26
C GLN A 239 4.42 12.61 -0.34
N LYS A 240 4.22 11.29 -0.24
CA LYS A 240 5.10 10.34 0.42
C LYS A 240 5.87 9.47 -0.55
N THR A 241 5.50 9.48 -1.83
CA THR A 241 6.14 8.65 -2.86
C THR A 241 6.19 9.38 -4.19
N ASP A 242 7.20 9.09 -5.01
CA ASP A 242 7.20 9.37 -6.44
C ASP A 242 6.96 8.05 -7.20
N PRO A 243 6.05 8.01 -8.16
CA PRO A 243 5.25 9.12 -8.71
C PRO A 243 3.94 9.39 -7.95
N PHE A 244 3.34 10.55 -8.21
CA PHE A 244 2.01 10.92 -7.73
C PHE A 244 0.91 9.96 -8.20
N THR A 245 0.93 9.58 -9.47
CA THR A 245 0.00 8.64 -10.08
C THR A 245 0.56 8.16 -11.43
N TYR A 246 -0.22 7.36 -12.14
CA TYR A 246 0.16 6.85 -13.47
C TYR A 246 -0.93 7.12 -14.51
N LEU A 247 -0.51 7.52 -15.71
CA LEU A 247 -1.34 7.55 -16.91
C LEU A 247 -0.97 6.35 -17.80
N GLY A 248 -1.66 5.23 -17.60
CA GLY A 248 -1.24 3.94 -18.16
C GLY A 248 0.14 3.53 -17.62
N PRO A 249 1.13 3.28 -18.48
CA PRO A 249 2.50 2.96 -18.05
C PRO A 249 3.31 4.19 -17.62
N ARG A 250 2.88 5.41 -17.96
CA ARG A 250 3.65 6.63 -17.75
C ARG A 250 3.45 7.19 -16.34
N PRO A 251 4.53 7.40 -15.56
CA PRO A 251 4.43 8.06 -14.26
C PRO A 251 4.14 9.55 -14.42
N ILE A 252 3.36 10.12 -13.52
CA ILE A 252 3.17 11.56 -13.32
C ILE A 252 3.90 11.94 -12.04
N ARG A 253 4.93 12.78 -12.16
CA ARG A 253 5.84 13.15 -11.09
C ARG A 253 5.57 14.59 -10.65
N LEU A 254 4.94 14.77 -9.49
CA LEU A 254 4.74 16.11 -8.92
C LEU A 254 5.87 16.47 -7.96
N CYS A 255 6.29 15.52 -7.13
CA CYS A 255 7.40 15.65 -6.20
C CYS A 255 8.47 14.59 -6.55
N PRO A 256 9.39 14.90 -7.47
CA PRO A 256 10.33 13.90 -8.03
C PRO A 256 11.40 13.42 -7.05
N GLN A 257 11.53 14.04 -5.87
CA GLN A 257 12.46 13.64 -4.81
C GLN A 257 11.77 12.87 -3.68
N ALA A 258 10.43 12.77 -3.70
CA ALA A 258 9.69 12.06 -2.68
C ALA A 258 10.08 10.59 -2.62
N THR A 259 10.33 10.09 -1.43
CA THR A 259 10.65 8.68 -1.15
C THR A 259 9.75 8.14 -0.06
N LEU A 260 9.46 6.85 -0.11
CA LEU A 260 8.58 6.21 0.89
C LEU A 260 9.18 6.28 2.30
N GLU A 261 10.51 6.24 2.41
CA GLU A 261 11.27 6.25 3.67
C GLU A 261 11.49 7.67 4.23
N GLY A 262 11.42 8.70 3.39
CA GLY A 262 11.66 10.10 3.77
C GLY A 262 10.48 10.78 4.46
N GLY A 263 10.59 12.09 4.62
CA GLY A 263 9.53 12.99 5.07
C GLY A 263 8.43 13.22 4.04
N LEU A 264 7.77 14.34 4.15
CA LEU A 264 6.78 14.82 3.18
C LEU A 264 7.45 15.73 2.17
N ASP A 265 7.21 15.48 0.89
CA ASP A 265 7.46 16.46 -0.14
C ASP A 265 6.16 17.22 -0.41
N LEU A 266 6.24 18.52 -0.69
CA LEU A 266 5.07 19.30 -1.05
C LEU A 266 5.33 20.10 -2.32
N VAL A 267 4.36 20.08 -3.21
CA VAL A 267 4.28 21.00 -4.34
C VAL A 267 3.06 21.89 -4.21
N ALA A 268 3.24 23.21 -4.30
CA ALA A 268 2.16 24.17 -4.33
C ALA A 268 2.43 25.24 -5.40
N VAL A 269 1.38 25.83 -5.96
CA VAL A 269 1.50 26.78 -7.08
C VAL A 269 0.79 28.11 -6.77
N ASP A 270 1.42 29.23 -7.17
CA ASP A 270 0.90 30.59 -7.00
C ASP A 270 0.21 31.11 -8.25
N THR A 271 0.11 30.34 -9.31
CA THR A 271 -0.55 30.75 -10.56
C THR A 271 -1.23 29.59 -11.29
N LEU A 272 -2.37 29.89 -11.88
CA LEU A 272 -3.12 28.97 -12.74
C LEU A 272 -3.22 29.51 -14.19
N ARG A 273 -2.25 30.32 -14.63
CA ARG A 273 -2.20 30.77 -16.03
C ARG A 273 -2.04 29.57 -16.95
N VAL A 274 -2.82 29.51 -18.03
CA VAL A 274 -2.87 28.35 -18.93
C VAL A 274 -1.48 27.93 -19.42
N GLY A 275 -0.65 28.91 -19.85
CA GLY A 275 0.71 28.60 -20.32
C GLY A 275 1.62 27.99 -19.25
N PHE A 276 1.46 28.40 -17.97
CA PHE A 276 2.15 27.80 -16.84
C PHE A 276 1.65 26.37 -16.60
N VAL A 277 0.33 26.17 -16.54
CA VAL A 277 -0.27 24.86 -16.28
C VAL A 277 0.12 23.83 -17.35
N LEU A 278 0.13 24.21 -18.62
CA LEU A 278 0.58 23.31 -19.70
C LEU A 278 2.05 22.91 -19.55
N ARG A 279 2.94 23.86 -19.19
CA ARG A 279 4.36 23.58 -18.92
C ARG A 279 4.52 22.71 -17.67
N PHE A 280 3.74 22.95 -16.64
CA PHE A 280 3.73 22.17 -15.41
C PHE A 280 3.36 20.72 -15.70
N ILE A 281 2.26 20.47 -16.41
CA ILE A 281 1.81 19.14 -16.81
C ILE A 281 2.85 18.44 -17.70
N ALA A 282 3.40 19.14 -18.69
CA ALA A 282 4.44 18.58 -19.55
C ALA A 282 5.70 18.19 -18.77
N SER A 283 6.07 19.00 -17.77
CA SER A 283 7.19 18.71 -16.88
C SER A 283 6.91 17.54 -15.93
N ALA A 284 5.67 17.44 -15.39
CA ALA A 284 5.25 16.34 -14.52
C ALA A 284 5.18 14.98 -15.25
N LEU A 285 4.89 15.01 -16.56
CA LEU A 285 4.95 13.82 -17.44
C LEU A 285 6.38 13.47 -17.89
N GLY A 286 7.34 14.33 -17.57
CA GLY A 286 8.74 14.20 -17.93
C GLY A 286 9.67 14.22 -16.71
N PRO A 287 10.75 15.02 -16.78
CA PRO A 287 11.82 14.99 -15.75
C PRO A 287 11.50 15.76 -14.44
N GLY A 288 10.29 16.26 -14.22
CA GLY A 288 9.92 16.95 -12.99
C GLY A 288 10.55 18.36 -12.79
N ARG A 289 11.00 19.02 -13.85
CA ARG A 289 11.70 20.33 -13.76
C ARG A 289 10.83 21.48 -13.27
N HIS A 290 9.52 21.31 -13.18
CA HIS A 290 8.58 22.31 -12.67
C HIS A 290 8.89 22.75 -11.24
N VAL A 291 9.49 21.88 -10.42
CA VAL A 291 9.92 22.19 -9.04
C VAL A 291 10.92 23.36 -8.96
N ARG A 292 11.60 23.69 -10.07
CA ARG A 292 12.53 24.81 -10.16
C ARG A 292 11.87 26.13 -10.60
N SER A 293 10.57 26.13 -10.86
CA SER A 293 9.84 27.32 -11.29
C SER A 293 9.61 28.28 -10.12
N ARG A 294 9.81 29.59 -10.34
CA ARG A 294 9.49 30.62 -9.33
C ARG A 294 8.02 30.64 -8.89
N HIS A 295 7.14 30.01 -9.68
CA HIS A 295 5.70 29.90 -9.42
C HIS A 295 5.34 28.63 -8.66
N VAL A 296 6.32 27.84 -8.25
CA VAL A 296 6.15 26.60 -7.50
C VAL A 296 6.86 26.75 -6.16
N LEU A 297 6.14 26.55 -5.08
CA LEU A 297 6.74 26.20 -3.80
C LEU A 297 6.97 24.71 -3.82
N TYR A 298 8.22 24.27 -3.69
CA TYR A 298 8.59 22.90 -3.54
C TYR A 298 9.32 22.69 -2.22
N LEU A 299 8.78 21.84 -1.38
CA LEU A 299 9.38 21.42 -0.12
C LEU A 299 9.80 19.96 -0.26
N HIS A 300 10.88 19.59 0.40
CA HIS A 300 11.44 18.24 0.34
C HIS A 300 11.81 17.80 1.76
N ASP A 301 11.38 16.58 2.11
CA ASP A 301 11.74 15.89 3.35
C ASP A 301 11.28 16.62 4.63
N GLU A 302 10.08 17.21 4.61
CA GLU A 302 9.52 17.92 5.77
C GLU A 302 8.77 16.94 6.70
N GLU A 303 8.94 17.12 8.01
CA GLU A 303 8.23 16.32 9.01
C GLU A 303 6.82 16.87 9.31
N LEU A 304 6.67 18.20 9.22
CA LEU A 304 5.45 18.90 9.59
C LEU A 304 5.14 20.02 8.59
N ILE A 305 3.94 20.00 8.05
CA ILE A 305 3.42 21.03 7.14
C ILE A 305 2.00 21.40 7.59
N GLU A 306 1.70 22.70 7.69
CA GLU A 306 0.37 23.21 7.91
C GLU A 306 -0.13 23.90 6.65
N VAL A 307 -1.31 23.50 6.19
CA VAL A 307 -2.02 24.15 5.09
C VAL A 307 -3.26 24.82 5.65
N THR A 308 -3.37 26.15 5.46
CA THR A 308 -4.56 26.92 5.84
C THR A 308 -5.21 27.53 4.61
N CYS A 309 -6.51 27.74 4.67
CA CYS A 309 -7.31 28.28 3.58
C CYS A 309 -8.19 29.43 4.07
N ASP A 310 -8.42 30.46 3.23
CA ASP A 310 -9.30 31.58 3.55
C ASP A 310 -10.76 31.15 3.75
N GLU A 311 -11.16 30.06 3.13
CA GLU A 311 -12.44 29.37 3.28
C GLU A 311 -12.23 27.86 3.18
N PRO A 312 -13.15 27.01 3.70
CA PRO A 312 -13.01 25.57 3.58
C PRO A 312 -12.85 25.10 2.12
N LEU A 313 -11.75 24.42 1.84
CA LEU A 313 -11.46 23.84 0.53
C LEU A 313 -11.48 22.31 0.58
N PRO A 314 -11.82 21.64 -0.54
CA PRO A 314 -11.80 20.20 -0.63
C PRO A 314 -10.42 19.63 -0.36
N VAL A 315 -10.39 18.58 0.49
CA VAL A 315 -9.19 17.81 0.82
C VAL A 315 -9.36 16.40 0.33
N GLN A 316 -8.29 15.82 -0.21
CA GLN A 316 -8.20 14.42 -0.56
C GLN A 316 -7.00 13.76 0.12
N ALA A 317 -7.10 12.46 0.41
CA ALA A 317 -5.99 11.61 0.84
C ALA A 317 -6.04 10.30 0.03
N ASP A 318 -4.94 9.95 -0.62
CA ASP A 318 -4.81 8.78 -1.50
C ASP A 318 -5.93 8.63 -2.53
N GLY A 319 -6.38 9.76 -3.10
CA GLY A 319 -7.45 9.80 -4.11
C GLY A 319 -8.87 9.62 -3.56
N GLU A 320 -9.07 9.72 -2.25
CA GLU A 320 -10.39 9.75 -1.60
C GLU A 320 -10.67 11.12 -0.99
N TYR A 321 -11.89 11.62 -1.18
CA TYR A 321 -12.32 12.89 -0.60
C TYR A 321 -12.52 12.75 0.92
N VAL A 322 -11.84 13.61 1.68
CA VAL A 322 -11.83 13.58 3.16
C VAL A 322 -12.78 14.64 3.76
N GLY A 323 -13.22 15.59 2.96
CA GLY A 323 -14.09 16.69 3.39
C GLY A 323 -13.51 18.06 3.03
N ASP A 324 -14.29 19.12 3.28
CA ASP A 324 -13.81 20.49 3.15
C ASP A 324 -13.18 20.92 4.48
N ARG A 325 -12.02 21.60 4.41
CA ARG A 325 -11.25 22.08 5.57
C ARG A 325 -10.69 23.46 5.29
N ASP A 326 -10.63 24.29 6.32
CA ASP A 326 -9.94 25.58 6.35
C ASP A 326 -8.52 25.47 6.89
N ARG A 327 -8.22 24.36 7.59
CA ARG A 327 -6.89 24.03 8.11
C ARG A 327 -6.65 22.54 8.02
N VAL A 328 -5.47 22.14 7.59
CA VAL A 328 -4.98 20.75 7.54
C VAL A 328 -3.55 20.71 8.05
N VAL A 329 -3.31 19.87 9.04
CA VAL A 329 -1.95 19.58 9.51
C VAL A 329 -1.53 18.25 8.90
N LEU A 330 -0.39 18.28 8.21
CA LEU A 330 0.24 17.15 7.57
C LEU A 330 1.52 16.82 8.34
N GLU A 331 1.64 15.59 8.79
CA GLU A 331 2.79 15.14 9.57
C GLU A 331 3.29 13.77 9.12
N VAL A 332 4.55 13.49 9.36
CA VAL A 332 5.13 12.16 9.18
C VAL A 332 5.00 11.39 10.49
N VAL A 333 4.44 10.20 10.43
CA VAL A 333 4.45 9.26 11.55
C VAL A 333 5.51 8.20 11.26
N PRO A 334 6.65 8.21 11.97
CA PRO A 334 7.72 7.25 11.74
C PRO A 334 7.26 5.83 12.10
N ASP A 335 7.85 4.85 11.44
CA ASP A 335 7.63 3.41 11.72
C ASP A 335 6.16 3.01 11.84
N ALA A 336 5.28 3.69 11.10
CA ALA A 336 3.84 3.57 11.28
C ALA A 336 3.25 2.27 10.74
N LEU A 337 3.88 1.63 9.76
CA LEU A 337 3.34 0.44 9.12
C LEU A 337 4.43 -0.60 8.86
N ALA A 338 4.16 -1.86 9.24
CA ALA A 338 4.98 -2.99 8.85
C ALA A 338 4.53 -3.53 7.48
N LEU A 339 5.47 -3.61 6.51
CA LEU A 339 5.23 -4.14 5.17
C LEU A 339 6.08 -5.39 4.93
N LEU A 340 5.45 -6.42 4.41
CA LEU A 340 6.13 -7.56 3.83
C LEU A 340 6.44 -7.23 2.35
N PRO A 341 7.70 -7.34 1.91
CA PRO A 341 8.14 -6.93 0.58
C PRO A 341 7.59 -7.81 -0.56
#